data_460cbfe2abb4e8e5b0bdbdbfa4f2e526
#
_entry.id   460cbfe2abb4e8e5b0bdbdbfa4f2e526
#
_cell.length_a   1.000
_cell.length_b   1.000
_cell.length_c   1.000
_cell.angle_alpha   90.00
_cell.angle_beta   90.00
_cell.angle_gamma   90.00
#
_symmetry.space_group_name_H-M   'P 1'
#
loop_
_entity.id
_entity.type
_entity.pdbx_description
1 polymer ?
#
loop_
_entity_poly.entity_id
_entity_poly.type
_entity_poly.pdbx_seq_one_letter_code
_entity_poly.pdbx_strand_id
1 'polypeptide(L)'
;MQGIGQLLWKLREKEGIRQKQLCMGISSLSKYARIEADQQEIDFFLIDRIMGRLGKSVERLTYILPMDVYKIYELRQEVQQKICQRKWEEAEQYLDEYEKNKRAKEPLHRQFIEQERAQIAWLRGESVELVCEHLETAILQTMPEAENQRKTGVLSAEEYKLLLFRWEVCQETEQKRAKDEIKALVEEIFRKNFEKTERVKIISYAALLISKVIEEGENTTYIKMRTEEALEALRDEGKLLYMPEILSQYIRILEKEQSNADFIEILRQEQKCILEVEHDYNVSFENYRLFEHVIRNFEVDAELIRRTRRASKLTQESLSEDICTQETLARIENGNQQPRSEKLWQIMEKMDRNGKRIETGIQVEEYEILELKIEFSKYMHRKEYEKAEKILFEIESKIDRSEPENKQYVEVGKIQLKYHKHLGNSEELVQQLKALLEITLKFEDVYRTEYVLNRQEISVLTEIALIYWGKKDYQMALEIYHFIDDRYSDSCIKPVFHMLDWNMNIANYARALDELKYFKEAMCTCQKAVQQMLYAGKGASLGYCLMIQACIMEEEGKEVCKKYFKQNLNLLKLYKMDADYKVMKNYVEERNLLN
;
A
#
# COMPACT_ATOMS: atom_id res chain seq x y z
N MET A 1 23.38 -5.60 -9.18
CA MET A 1 21.95 -6.00 -9.22
C MET A 1 21.59 -6.38 -10.63
N GLN A 2 20.86 -7.48 -10.82
CA GLN A 2 20.16 -7.64 -12.08
C GLN A 2 19.20 -6.46 -12.17
N GLY A 3 19.21 -5.73 -13.31
CA GLY A 3 18.36 -4.56 -13.48
C GLY A 3 16.89 -4.94 -13.46
N ILE A 4 16.02 -3.96 -13.28
CA ILE A 4 14.56 -4.15 -13.31
C ILE A 4 14.10 -4.78 -14.63
N GLY A 5 14.84 -4.55 -15.72
CA GLY A 5 14.58 -5.16 -17.02
C GLY A 5 14.68 -6.66 -16.99
N GLN A 6 15.69 -7.21 -16.32
CA GLN A 6 15.82 -8.67 -16.18
C GLN A 6 14.72 -9.29 -15.33
N LEU A 7 14.25 -8.59 -14.27
CA LEU A 7 13.09 -9.03 -13.50
C LEU A 7 11.84 -9.10 -14.38
N LEU A 8 11.57 -8.06 -15.16
CA LEU A 8 10.43 -8.02 -16.09
C LEU A 8 10.51 -9.12 -17.14
N TRP A 9 11.71 -9.35 -17.70
CA TRP A 9 11.95 -10.43 -18.65
C TRP A 9 11.65 -11.80 -18.06
N LYS A 10 12.19 -12.12 -16.85
CA LYS A 10 11.93 -13.39 -16.15
C LYS A 10 10.43 -13.60 -15.90
N LEU A 11 9.74 -12.58 -15.38
CA LEU A 11 8.29 -12.65 -15.11
C LEU A 11 7.49 -12.87 -16.39
N ARG A 12 7.79 -12.12 -17.46
CA ARG A 12 7.11 -12.24 -18.75
C ARG A 12 7.31 -13.63 -19.38
N GLU A 13 8.55 -14.14 -19.42
CA GLU A 13 8.85 -15.48 -19.96
C GLU A 13 8.14 -16.58 -19.18
N LYS A 14 8.10 -16.46 -17.82
CA LYS A 14 7.39 -17.40 -16.95
C LYS A 14 5.90 -17.49 -17.30
N GLU A 15 5.27 -16.35 -17.59
CA GLU A 15 3.85 -16.27 -17.97
C GLU A 15 3.62 -16.54 -19.48
N GLY A 16 4.67 -16.78 -20.28
CA GLY A 16 4.59 -17.05 -21.71
C GLY A 16 4.06 -15.87 -22.55
N ILE A 17 4.18 -14.64 -22.05
CA ILE A 17 3.64 -13.43 -22.68
C ILE A 17 4.68 -12.85 -23.65
N ARG A 18 4.24 -12.44 -24.87
CA ARG A 18 5.11 -11.76 -25.82
C ARG A 18 5.28 -10.28 -25.48
N GLN A 19 6.47 -9.71 -25.71
CA GLN A 19 6.75 -8.28 -25.48
C GLN A 19 5.68 -7.36 -26.11
N LYS A 20 5.29 -7.64 -27.37
CA LYS A 20 4.25 -6.86 -28.07
C LYS A 20 2.92 -6.85 -27.33
N GLN A 21 2.50 -7.97 -26.76
CA GLN A 21 1.24 -8.08 -26.03
C GLN A 21 1.32 -7.27 -24.72
N LEU A 22 2.45 -7.38 -24.01
CA LEU A 22 2.63 -6.72 -22.72
C LEU A 22 2.69 -5.18 -22.83
N CYS A 23 3.37 -4.63 -23.86
CA CYS A 23 3.54 -3.19 -24.04
C CYS A 23 2.47 -2.52 -24.91
N MET A 24 1.50 -3.26 -25.47
CA MET A 24 0.47 -2.74 -26.35
C MET A 24 -0.30 -1.56 -25.72
N GLY A 25 -0.40 -0.44 -26.45
CA GLY A 25 -1.09 0.78 -26.02
C GLY A 25 -0.36 1.63 -24.97
N ILE A 26 0.70 1.11 -24.32
CA ILE A 26 1.41 1.84 -23.23
C ILE A 26 2.87 2.17 -23.57
N SER A 27 3.47 1.43 -24.49
CA SER A 27 4.85 1.69 -24.94
C SER A 27 5.08 1.13 -26.34
N SER A 28 6.07 1.67 -27.06
CA SER A 28 6.52 1.06 -28.31
C SER A 28 7.30 -0.23 -28.02
N LEU A 29 7.20 -1.23 -28.91
CA LEU A 29 7.93 -2.49 -28.80
C LEU A 29 9.45 -2.27 -28.66
N SER A 30 10.01 -1.34 -29.45
CA SER A 30 11.44 -1.03 -29.41
C SER A 30 11.87 -0.40 -28.07
N LYS A 31 11.05 0.48 -27.48
CA LYS A 31 11.32 1.06 -26.16
C LYS A 31 11.28 -0.04 -25.09
N TYR A 32 10.25 -0.88 -25.12
CA TYR A 32 10.08 -1.95 -24.14
C TYR A 32 11.19 -3.00 -24.22
N ALA A 33 11.60 -3.40 -25.43
CA ALA A 33 12.73 -4.34 -25.62
C ALA A 33 14.05 -3.80 -25.01
N ARG A 34 14.32 -2.49 -25.16
CA ARG A 34 15.50 -1.87 -24.51
C ARG A 34 15.38 -1.82 -23.00
N ILE A 35 14.16 -1.64 -22.46
CA ILE A 35 13.93 -1.70 -21.01
C ILE A 35 14.23 -3.11 -20.48
N GLU A 36 13.72 -4.17 -21.11
CA GLU A 36 14.02 -5.56 -20.70
C GLU A 36 15.51 -5.92 -20.80
N ALA A 37 16.25 -5.28 -21.72
CA ALA A 37 17.68 -5.46 -21.87
C ALA A 37 18.52 -4.56 -20.93
N ASP A 38 17.91 -3.84 -19.99
CA ASP A 38 18.53 -2.83 -19.12
C ASP A 38 19.32 -1.74 -19.87
N GLN A 39 18.95 -1.47 -21.14
CA GLN A 39 19.54 -0.42 -21.99
C GLN A 39 18.77 0.91 -21.90
N GLN A 40 17.63 0.91 -21.26
CA GLN A 40 16.79 2.07 -21.04
C GLN A 40 16.05 1.97 -19.73
N GLU A 41 16.04 3.05 -18.96
CA GLU A 41 15.28 3.15 -17.72
C GLU A 41 13.78 3.08 -18.00
N ILE A 42 13.06 2.42 -17.09
CA ILE A 42 11.61 2.35 -17.14
C ILE A 42 11.01 3.51 -16.34
N ASP A 43 9.97 4.10 -16.90
CA ASP A 43 9.18 5.12 -16.21
C ASP A 43 8.35 4.50 -15.07
N PHE A 44 8.21 5.22 -13.97
CA PHE A 44 7.50 4.78 -12.76
C PHE A 44 6.05 4.35 -13.03
N PHE A 45 5.30 5.10 -13.83
CA PHE A 45 3.92 4.74 -14.15
C PHE A 45 3.85 3.57 -15.15
N LEU A 46 4.86 3.47 -16.01
CA LEU A 46 4.95 2.36 -16.96
C LEU A 46 5.22 1.03 -16.26
N ILE A 47 6.13 1.00 -15.27
CA ILE A 47 6.40 -0.24 -14.54
C ILE A 47 5.17 -0.70 -13.77
N ASP A 48 4.39 0.20 -13.17
CA ASP A 48 3.14 -0.15 -12.50
C ASP A 48 2.20 -0.89 -13.44
N ARG A 49 1.99 -0.35 -14.65
CA ARG A 49 1.11 -0.96 -15.64
C ARG A 49 1.64 -2.29 -16.15
N ILE A 50 2.95 -2.39 -16.41
CA ILE A 50 3.60 -3.63 -16.85
C ILE A 50 3.47 -4.73 -15.79
N MET A 51 3.79 -4.41 -14.53
CA MET A 51 3.66 -5.38 -13.42
C MET A 51 2.19 -5.81 -13.24
N GLY A 52 1.26 -4.87 -13.26
CA GLY A 52 -0.17 -5.17 -13.17
C GLY A 52 -0.66 -6.08 -14.31
N ARG A 53 -0.17 -5.90 -15.55
CA ARG A 53 -0.46 -6.80 -16.68
C ARG A 53 0.15 -8.19 -16.51
N LEU A 54 1.29 -8.29 -15.83
CA LEU A 54 1.89 -9.56 -15.40
C LEU A 54 1.19 -10.18 -14.18
N GLY A 55 0.16 -9.52 -13.64
CA GLY A 55 -0.54 -9.95 -12.44
C GLY A 55 0.25 -9.81 -11.15
N LYS A 56 1.30 -8.97 -11.15
CA LYS A 56 2.24 -8.77 -10.05
C LYS A 56 2.12 -7.37 -9.45
N SER A 57 2.29 -7.26 -8.13
CA SER A 57 2.20 -5.98 -7.43
C SER A 57 3.53 -5.24 -7.42
N VAL A 58 3.48 -3.93 -7.63
CA VAL A 58 4.62 -3.03 -7.47
C VAL A 58 4.87 -2.66 -6.00
N GLU A 59 3.96 -2.95 -5.09
CA GLU A 59 4.11 -2.69 -3.64
C GLU A 59 5.31 -3.41 -3.01
N ARG A 60 5.91 -4.36 -3.72
CA ARG A 60 7.11 -5.14 -3.34
C ARG A 60 8.42 -4.40 -3.63
N LEU A 61 8.38 -3.46 -4.55
CA LEU A 61 9.55 -2.78 -5.09
C LEU A 61 9.73 -1.43 -4.42
N THR A 62 10.97 -1.04 -4.21
CA THR A 62 11.34 0.32 -3.77
C THR A 62 11.93 1.07 -4.96
N TYR A 63 11.54 2.32 -5.12
CA TYR A 63 11.97 3.17 -6.23
C TYR A 63 12.71 4.39 -5.72
N ILE A 64 13.61 4.93 -6.55
CA ILE A 64 14.12 6.28 -6.39
C ILE A 64 13.50 7.12 -7.50
N LEU A 65 12.63 8.06 -7.11
CA LEU A 65 11.87 8.89 -8.04
C LEU A 65 12.55 10.24 -8.24
N PRO A 66 12.59 10.74 -9.50
CA PRO A 66 12.82 12.15 -9.74
C PRO A 66 11.76 13.04 -9.09
N MET A 67 12.13 14.21 -8.62
CA MET A 67 11.23 15.17 -7.98
C MET A 67 10.03 15.56 -8.86
N ASP A 68 10.20 15.67 -10.17
CA ASP A 68 9.12 16.00 -11.10
C ASP A 68 8.10 14.85 -11.24
N VAL A 69 8.56 13.59 -11.18
CA VAL A 69 7.69 12.40 -11.16
C VAL A 69 6.92 12.32 -9.84
N TYR A 70 7.59 12.59 -8.72
CA TYR A 70 6.94 12.63 -7.42
C TYR A 70 5.81 13.67 -7.38
N LYS A 71 6.04 14.89 -7.86
CA LYS A 71 5.00 15.95 -7.93
C LYS A 71 3.76 15.53 -8.72
N ILE A 72 3.95 14.82 -9.83
CA ILE A 72 2.81 14.29 -10.61
C ILE A 72 2.06 13.23 -9.81
N TYR A 73 2.79 12.35 -9.12
CA TYR A 73 2.17 11.32 -8.28
C TYR A 73 1.43 11.93 -7.08
N GLU A 74 1.98 12.98 -6.50
CA GLU A 74 1.34 13.76 -5.44
C GLU A 74 0.01 14.37 -5.91
N LEU A 75 -0.04 14.97 -7.10
CA LEU A 75 -1.27 15.50 -7.70
C LEU A 75 -2.33 14.40 -7.90
N ARG A 76 -1.96 13.18 -8.32
CA ARG A 76 -2.90 12.05 -8.39
C ARG A 76 -3.56 11.78 -7.04
N GLN A 77 -2.77 11.75 -5.98
CA GLN A 77 -3.29 11.51 -4.65
C GLN A 77 -4.19 12.63 -4.15
N GLU A 78 -3.86 13.89 -4.45
CA GLU A 78 -4.75 15.02 -4.13
C GLU A 78 -6.10 14.88 -4.81
N VAL A 79 -6.13 14.58 -6.12
CA VAL A 79 -7.39 14.34 -6.84
C VAL A 79 -8.21 13.27 -6.15
N GLN A 80 -7.64 12.11 -5.87
CA GLN A 80 -8.35 10.98 -5.26
C GLN A 80 -8.82 11.29 -3.83
N GLN A 81 -8.01 11.97 -3.03
CA GLN A 81 -8.40 12.40 -1.69
C GLN A 81 -9.59 13.39 -1.72
N LYS A 82 -9.58 14.33 -2.67
CA LYS A 82 -10.69 15.28 -2.83
C LYS A 82 -11.99 14.59 -3.27
N ILE A 83 -11.88 13.58 -4.13
CA ILE A 83 -13.02 12.74 -4.50
C ILE A 83 -13.55 11.97 -3.27
N CYS A 84 -12.68 11.36 -2.45
CA CYS A 84 -13.09 10.71 -1.21
C CYS A 84 -13.75 11.68 -0.20
N GLN A 85 -13.39 12.97 -0.24
CA GLN A 85 -13.99 14.02 0.59
C GLN A 85 -15.26 14.63 -0.01
N ARG A 86 -15.71 14.18 -1.18
CA ARG A 86 -16.84 14.74 -1.94
C ARG A 86 -16.65 16.22 -2.33
N LYS A 87 -15.39 16.65 -2.52
CA LYS A 87 -15.00 18.01 -2.90
C LYS A 87 -14.68 18.09 -4.38
N TRP A 88 -15.72 18.03 -5.19
CA TRP A 88 -15.61 17.86 -6.64
C TRP A 88 -14.85 19.01 -7.32
N GLU A 89 -15.13 20.26 -6.95
CA GLU A 89 -14.50 21.45 -7.52
C GLU A 89 -12.99 21.50 -7.22
N GLU A 90 -12.58 21.09 -6.00
CA GLU A 90 -11.17 21.00 -5.64
C GLU A 90 -10.50 19.85 -6.42
N ALA A 91 -11.18 18.72 -6.60
CA ALA A 91 -10.65 17.60 -7.39
C ALA A 91 -10.40 17.98 -8.86
N GLU A 92 -11.35 18.72 -9.48
CA GLU A 92 -11.20 19.23 -10.84
C GLU A 92 -10.04 20.23 -10.97
N GLN A 93 -9.86 21.14 -10.00
CA GLN A 93 -8.72 22.06 -9.98
C GLN A 93 -7.37 21.32 -9.99
N TYR A 94 -7.24 20.23 -9.21
CA TYR A 94 -6.04 19.40 -9.23
C TYR A 94 -5.88 18.62 -10.55
N LEU A 95 -6.98 18.17 -11.18
CA LEU A 95 -6.93 17.56 -12.51
C LEU A 95 -6.47 18.57 -13.57
N ASP A 96 -6.94 19.81 -13.53
CA ASP A 96 -6.52 20.87 -14.43
C ASP A 96 -5.04 21.24 -14.24
N GLU A 97 -4.56 21.22 -13.01
CA GLU A 97 -3.13 21.40 -12.71
C GLU A 97 -2.31 20.22 -13.26
N TYR A 98 -2.80 19.01 -13.08
CA TYR A 98 -2.19 17.80 -13.62
C TYR A 98 -2.08 17.85 -15.14
N GLU A 99 -3.13 18.29 -15.84
CA GLU A 99 -3.18 18.37 -17.31
C GLU A 99 -2.16 19.39 -17.89
N LYS A 100 -1.75 20.39 -17.11
CA LYS A 100 -0.68 21.33 -17.51
C LYS A 100 0.71 20.70 -17.55
N ASN A 101 0.88 19.54 -16.92
CA ASN A 101 2.16 18.84 -16.92
C ASN A 101 2.47 18.26 -18.31
N LYS A 102 3.75 18.33 -18.73
CA LYS A 102 4.19 17.80 -20.03
C LYS A 102 3.87 16.32 -20.22
N ARG A 103 3.92 15.52 -19.14
CA ARG A 103 3.63 14.09 -19.16
C ARG A 103 2.13 13.79 -19.30
N ALA A 104 1.24 14.73 -19.04
CA ALA A 104 -0.21 14.55 -19.18
C ALA A 104 -0.65 14.11 -20.58
N LYS A 105 0.20 14.32 -21.60
CA LYS A 105 -0.03 13.86 -22.98
C LYS A 105 0.27 12.38 -23.20
N GLU A 106 0.98 11.72 -22.31
CA GLU A 106 1.30 10.30 -22.41
C GLU A 106 0.07 9.43 -22.07
N PRO A 107 -0.08 8.25 -22.70
CA PRO A 107 -1.30 7.43 -22.58
C PRO A 107 -1.73 7.13 -21.13
N LEU A 108 -0.81 6.75 -20.25
CA LEU A 108 -1.12 6.41 -18.85
C LEU A 108 -1.63 7.61 -18.05
N HIS A 109 -1.09 8.80 -18.31
CA HIS A 109 -1.52 10.02 -17.64
C HIS A 109 -2.85 10.52 -18.20
N ARG A 110 -3.03 10.45 -19.54
CA ARG A 110 -4.30 10.78 -20.18
C ARG A 110 -5.42 9.87 -19.70
N GLN A 111 -5.15 8.56 -19.59
CA GLN A 111 -6.10 7.61 -19.01
C GLN A 111 -6.53 8.03 -17.62
N PHE A 112 -5.59 8.39 -16.73
CA PHE A 112 -5.90 8.83 -15.38
C PHE A 112 -6.81 10.06 -15.35
N ILE A 113 -6.53 11.07 -16.18
CA ILE A 113 -7.36 12.28 -16.23
C ILE A 113 -8.80 11.95 -16.61
N GLU A 114 -8.98 11.18 -17.68
CA GLU A 114 -10.31 10.84 -18.20
C GLU A 114 -11.08 9.90 -17.27
N GLN A 115 -10.39 8.96 -16.62
CA GLN A 115 -11.02 8.06 -15.63
C GLN A 115 -11.55 8.82 -14.40
N GLU A 116 -10.79 9.80 -13.89
CA GLU A 116 -11.23 10.56 -12.73
C GLU A 116 -12.34 11.56 -13.11
N ARG A 117 -12.32 12.14 -14.32
CA ARG A 117 -13.44 12.93 -14.85
C ARG A 117 -14.72 12.09 -14.97
N ALA A 118 -14.62 10.88 -15.50
CA ALA A 118 -15.74 9.95 -15.55
C ALA A 118 -16.28 9.63 -14.15
N GLN A 119 -15.38 9.41 -13.18
CA GLN A 119 -15.77 9.10 -11.81
C GLN A 119 -16.44 10.29 -11.12
N ILE A 120 -15.95 11.52 -11.31
CA ILE A 120 -16.57 12.73 -10.77
C ILE A 120 -17.95 12.94 -11.40
N ALA A 121 -18.08 12.84 -12.71
CA ALA A 121 -19.35 12.98 -13.43
C ALA A 121 -20.39 11.96 -12.94
N TRP A 122 -19.98 10.69 -12.78
CA TRP A 122 -20.83 9.64 -12.20
C TRP A 122 -21.30 9.96 -10.79
N LEU A 123 -20.41 10.40 -9.91
CA LEU A 123 -20.73 10.73 -8.51
C LEU A 123 -21.60 11.97 -8.35
N ARG A 124 -21.57 12.88 -9.32
CA ARG A 124 -22.46 14.05 -9.42
C ARG A 124 -23.84 13.72 -10.01
N GLY A 125 -24.00 12.52 -10.58
CA GLY A 125 -25.23 12.15 -11.28
C GLY A 125 -25.39 12.86 -12.62
N GLU A 126 -24.29 13.13 -13.32
CA GLU A 126 -24.31 13.69 -14.68
C GLU A 126 -24.79 12.65 -15.71
N SER A 127 -24.98 13.03 -16.96
CA SER A 127 -25.57 12.13 -17.97
C SER A 127 -24.70 10.89 -18.23
N VAL A 128 -25.36 9.77 -18.53
CA VAL A 128 -24.69 8.51 -18.87
C VAL A 128 -23.78 8.69 -20.10
N GLU A 129 -24.22 9.49 -21.06
CA GLU A 129 -23.46 9.77 -22.28
C GLU A 129 -22.12 10.43 -21.99
N LEU A 130 -22.10 11.44 -21.09
CA LEU A 130 -20.87 12.13 -20.71
C LEU A 130 -19.91 11.20 -19.96
N VAL A 131 -20.42 10.43 -19.02
CA VAL A 131 -19.61 9.44 -18.27
C VAL A 131 -19.01 8.40 -19.24
N CYS A 132 -19.81 7.89 -20.18
CA CYS A 132 -19.36 6.94 -21.20
C CYS A 132 -18.30 7.55 -22.12
N GLU A 133 -18.43 8.82 -22.53
CA GLU A 133 -17.44 9.52 -23.38
C GLU A 133 -16.06 9.57 -22.71
N HIS A 134 -16.02 9.96 -21.44
CA HIS A 134 -14.78 9.95 -20.66
C HIS A 134 -14.20 8.54 -20.50
N LEU A 135 -15.04 7.54 -20.19
CA LEU A 135 -14.58 6.16 -20.02
C LEU A 135 -14.04 5.56 -21.31
N GLU A 136 -14.70 5.79 -22.45
CA GLU A 136 -14.23 5.32 -23.75
C GLU A 136 -12.91 5.98 -24.13
N THR A 137 -12.79 7.29 -23.89
CA THR A 137 -11.52 8.01 -24.08
C THR A 137 -10.41 7.43 -23.20
N ALA A 138 -10.67 7.15 -21.93
CA ALA A 138 -9.72 6.55 -21.00
C ALA A 138 -9.28 5.14 -21.45
N ILE A 139 -10.24 4.30 -21.88
CA ILE A 139 -9.99 2.94 -22.36
C ILE A 139 -9.07 2.96 -23.59
N LEU A 140 -9.36 3.81 -24.57
CA LEU A 140 -8.59 3.88 -25.81
C LEU A 140 -7.13 4.29 -25.60
N GLN A 141 -6.80 5.00 -24.50
CA GLN A 141 -5.42 5.43 -24.24
C GLN A 141 -4.46 4.23 -24.06
N THR A 142 -4.87 3.20 -23.33
CA THR A 142 -4.00 2.03 -23.03
C THR A 142 -4.51 0.73 -23.65
N MET A 143 -5.74 0.71 -24.09
CA MET A 143 -6.41 -0.45 -24.68
C MET A 143 -7.01 -0.12 -26.07
N PRO A 144 -6.19 0.30 -27.07
CA PRO A 144 -6.69 0.67 -28.40
C PRO A 144 -7.36 -0.50 -29.13
N GLU A 145 -7.05 -1.74 -28.74
CA GLU A 145 -7.63 -2.97 -29.27
C GLU A 145 -8.18 -3.82 -28.10
N ALA A 146 -9.08 -3.24 -27.28
CA ALA A 146 -9.53 -3.82 -26.02
C ALA A 146 -9.99 -5.28 -26.16
N GLU A 147 -10.78 -5.65 -27.18
CA GLU A 147 -11.23 -7.03 -27.40
C GLU A 147 -10.08 -8.00 -27.65
N ASN A 148 -9.10 -7.61 -28.47
CA ASN A 148 -7.92 -8.45 -28.75
C ASN A 148 -7.03 -8.57 -27.52
N GLN A 149 -6.87 -7.48 -26.76
CA GLN A 149 -6.08 -7.48 -25.53
C GLN A 149 -6.73 -8.37 -24.45
N ARG A 150 -8.05 -8.37 -24.31
CA ARG A 150 -8.79 -9.30 -23.45
C ARG A 150 -8.56 -10.75 -23.86
N LYS A 151 -8.70 -11.09 -25.15
CA LYS A 151 -8.46 -12.46 -25.65
C LYS A 151 -7.06 -12.98 -25.36
N THR A 152 -6.07 -12.11 -25.26
CA THR A 152 -4.70 -12.49 -24.87
C THR A 152 -4.52 -12.61 -23.37
N GLY A 153 -5.49 -12.16 -22.55
CA GLY A 153 -5.44 -12.17 -21.09
C GLY A 153 -4.41 -11.21 -20.48
N VAL A 154 -3.89 -10.24 -21.25
CA VAL A 154 -2.82 -9.33 -20.80
C VAL A 154 -3.39 -7.95 -20.47
N LEU A 155 -4.24 -7.90 -19.43
CA LEU A 155 -4.77 -6.66 -18.84
C LEU A 155 -4.46 -6.61 -17.35
N SER A 156 -4.21 -5.41 -16.82
CA SER A 156 -4.05 -5.15 -15.40
C SER A 156 -5.39 -5.06 -14.66
N ALA A 157 -5.37 -5.12 -13.33
CA ALA A 157 -6.57 -4.93 -12.52
C ALA A 157 -7.22 -3.56 -12.80
N GLU A 158 -6.43 -2.51 -12.99
CA GLU A 158 -6.93 -1.16 -13.29
C GLU A 158 -7.62 -1.09 -14.66
N GLU A 159 -7.11 -1.80 -15.66
CA GLU A 159 -7.74 -1.88 -16.98
C GLU A 159 -9.06 -2.66 -16.94
N TYR A 160 -9.13 -3.76 -16.16
CA TYR A 160 -10.39 -4.46 -15.92
C TYR A 160 -11.41 -3.60 -15.17
N LYS A 161 -10.99 -2.76 -14.20
CA LYS A 161 -11.91 -1.81 -13.52
C LYS A 161 -12.56 -0.85 -14.52
N LEU A 162 -11.79 -0.28 -15.43
CA LEU A 162 -12.33 0.62 -16.47
C LEU A 162 -13.37 -0.08 -17.34
N LEU A 163 -13.08 -1.30 -17.78
CA LEU A 163 -14.03 -2.08 -18.60
C LEU A 163 -15.31 -2.41 -17.82
N LEU A 164 -15.19 -2.85 -16.58
CA LEU A 164 -16.33 -3.12 -15.72
C LEU A 164 -17.15 -1.87 -15.45
N PHE A 165 -16.51 -0.74 -15.16
CA PHE A 165 -17.21 0.50 -14.87
C PHE A 165 -17.94 1.06 -16.09
N ARG A 166 -17.33 0.98 -17.27
CA ARG A 166 -18.03 1.31 -18.52
C ARG A 166 -19.32 0.51 -18.68
N TRP A 167 -19.28 -0.79 -18.45
CA TRP A 167 -20.47 -1.63 -18.56
C TRP A 167 -21.45 -1.46 -17.41
N GLU A 168 -21.00 -1.10 -16.18
CA GLU A 168 -21.90 -0.72 -15.08
C GLU A 168 -22.72 0.53 -15.45
N VAL A 169 -22.07 1.54 -16.01
CA VAL A 169 -22.72 2.79 -16.47
C VAL A 169 -23.69 2.51 -17.63
N CYS A 170 -23.29 1.71 -18.61
CA CYS A 170 -24.12 1.39 -19.78
C CYS A 170 -25.29 0.43 -19.49
N GLN A 171 -25.45 -0.07 -18.25
CA GLN A 171 -26.64 -0.90 -17.92
C GLN A 171 -27.98 -0.17 -18.15
N GLU A 172 -28.00 1.15 -18.05
CA GLU A 172 -29.19 1.94 -18.26
C GLU A 172 -29.59 2.04 -19.75
N THR A 173 -28.62 2.05 -20.65
CA THR A 173 -28.84 2.26 -22.10
C THR A 173 -28.74 0.98 -22.93
N GLU A 174 -27.84 0.06 -22.59
CA GLU A 174 -27.53 -1.18 -23.31
C GLU A 174 -27.69 -2.42 -22.39
N GLN A 175 -28.80 -2.54 -21.67
CA GLN A 175 -28.98 -3.48 -20.55
C GLN A 175 -28.54 -4.92 -20.86
N LYS A 176 -29.01 -5.52 -21.98
CA LYS A 176 -28.69 -6.91 -22.32
C LYS A 176 -27.20 -7.10 -22.61
N ARG A 177 -26.63 -6.22 -23.43
CA ARG A 177 -25.22 -6.28 -23.82
C ARG A 177 -24.32 -6.04 -22.61
N ALA A 178 -24.65 -5.07 -21.75
CA ALA A 178 -23.92 -4.80 -20.52
C ALA A 178 -23.90 -6.01 -19.58
N LYS A 179 -25.05 -6.70 -19.39
CA LYS A 179 -25.10 -7.92 -18.61
C LYS A 179 -24.18 -9.03 -19.14
N ASP A 180 -24.20 -9.27 -20.46
CA ASP A 180 -23.38 -10.29 -21.09
C ASP A 180 -21.88 -9.97 -20.98
N GLU A 181 -21.49 -8.72 -21.22
CA GLU A 181 -20.10 -8.27 -21.09
C GLU A 181 -19.60 -8.31 -19.65
N ILE A 182 -20.41 -7.89 -18.67
CA ILE A 182 -20.05 -7.99 -17.24
C ILE A 182 -19.84 -9.47 -16.86
N LYS A 183 -20.73 -10.38 -17.26
CA LYS A 183 -20.56 -11.81 -17.00
C LYS A 183 -19.25 -12.33 -17.59
N ALA A 184 -18.94 -11.99 -18.84
CA ALA A 184 -17.72 -12.41 -19.50
C ALA A 184 -16.46 -11.86 -18.80
N LEU A 185 -16.44 -10.56 -18.45
CA LEU A 185 -15.33 -9.93 -17.74
C LEU A 185 -15.12 -10.54 -16.35
N VAL A 186 -16.19 -10.78 -15.60
CA VAL A 186 -16.10 -11.40 -14.27
C VAL A 186 -15.49 -12.80 -14.36
N GLU A 187 -15.93 -13.63 -15.35
CA GLU A 187 -15.36 -14.95 -15.60
C GLU A 187 -13.85 -14.88 -15.94
N GLU A 188 -13.44 -13.91 -16.76
CA GLU A 188 -12.02 -13.68 -17.08
C GLU A 188 -11.22 -13.32 -15.83
N ILE A 189 -11.70 -12.37 -15.03
CA ILE A 189 -11.03 -11.88 -13.81
C ILE A 189 -10.82 -13.01 -12.80
N PHE A 190 -11.86 -13.83 -12.56
CA PHE A 190 -11.76 -14.92 -11.59
C PHE A 190 -10.87 -16.08 -12.06
N ARG A 191 -10.66 -16.25 -13.37
CA ARG A 191 -9.73 -17.25 -13.93
C ARG A 191 -8.29 -16.78 -13.98
N LYS A 192 -8.06 -15.45 -13.97
CA LYS A 192 -6.72 -14.89 -14.12
C LYS A 192 -5.87 -15.14 -12.87
N ASN A 193 -4.61 -15.53 -13.10
CA ASN A 193 -3.63 -15.76 -12.05
C ASN A 193 -3.01 -14.44 -11.56
N PHE A 194 -3.81 -13.61 -10.89
CA PHE A 194 -3.29 -12.44 -10.19
C PHE A 194 -2.66 -12.85 -8.86
N GLU A 195 -1.54 -12.23 -8.50
CA GLU A 195 -1.04 -12.22 -7.13
C GLU A 195 -2.11 -11.67 -6.17
N LYS A 196 -2.12 -12.13 -4.91
CA LYS A 196 -3.14 -11.76 -3.90
C LYS A 196 -3.40 -10.25 -3.83
N THR A 197 -2.33 -9.45 -3.79
CA THR A 197 -2.42 -7.97 -3.70
C THR A 197 -2.99 -7.33 -4.97
N GLU A 198 -2.71 -7.87 -6.16
CA GLU A 198 -3.35 -7.42 -7.40
C GLU A 198 -4.78 -7.93 -7.53
N ARG A 199 -5.02 -9.18 -7.13
CA ARG A 199 -6.32 -9.82 -7.17
C ARG A 199 -7.37 -9.05 -6.36
N VAL A 200 -7.05 -8.64 -5.13
CA VAL A 200 -7.97 -7.93 -4.25
C VAL A 200 -8.47 -6.60 -4.83
N LYS A 201 -7.67 -5.95 -5.68
CA LYS A 201 -8.04 -4.67 -6.32
C LYS A 201 -9.26 -4.78 -7.24
N ILE A 202 -9.55 -5.97 -7.75
CA ILE A 202 -10.56 -6.16 -8.81
C ILE A 202 -11.65 -7.17 -8.46
N ILE A 203 -11.36 -8.26 -7.72
CA ILE A 203 -12.36 -9.31 -7.48
C ILE A 203 -13.55 -8.83 -6.66
N SER A 204 -13.36 -7.87 -5.76
CA SER A 204 -14.45 -7.29 -4.97
C SER A 204 -15.44 -6.55 -5.84
N TYR A 205 -14.95 -5.74 -6.77
CA TYR A 205 -15.80 -5.05 -7.73
C TYR A 205 -16.50 -6.03 -8.68
N ALA A 206 -15.78 -7.03 -9.18
CA ALA A 206 -16.36 -8.09 -10.01
C ALA A 206 -17.47 -8.87 -9.28
N ALA A 207 -17.28 -9.19 -7.98
CA ALA A 207 -18.28 -9.86 -7.16
C ALA A 207 -19.53 -8.99 -6.91
N LEU A 208 -19.36 -7.67 -6.77
CA LEU A 208 -20.49 -6.75 -6.65
C LEU A 208 -21.30 -6.68 -7.95
N LEU A 209 -20.64 -6.56 -9.09
CA LEU A 209 -21.32 -6.43 -10.37
C LEU A 209 -22.03 -7.72 -10.80
N ILE A 210 -21.42 -8.87 -10.57
CA ILE A 210 -22.07 -10.15 -10.95
C ILE A 210 -23.40 -10.35 -10.22
N SER A 211 -23.53 -9.88 -8.98
CA SER A 211 -24.77 -9.95 -8.22
C SER A 211 -25.88 -9.05 -8.77
N LYS A 212 -25.52 -7.99 -9.52
CA LYS A 212 -26.48 -7.08 -10.15
C LYS A 212 -26.99 -7.59 -11.50
N VAL A 213 -26.23 -8.46 -12.18
CA VAL A 213 -26.53 -8.89 -13.54
C VAL A 213 -27.07 -10.31 -13.63
N ILE A 214 -26.88 -11.15 -12.61
CA ILE A 214 -27.53 -12.46 -12.50
C ILE A 214 -28.92 -12.24 -11.90
N GLU A 215 -29.94 -12.79 -12.55
CA GLU A 215 -31.34 -12.63 -12.12
C GLU A 215 -31.62 -13.33 -10.78
N GLU A 216 -32.52 -12.75 -9.99
CA GLU A 216 -32.92 -13.34 -8.70
C GLU A 216 -33.49 -14.75 -8.91
N GLY A 217 -32.90 -15.74 -8.25
CA GLY A 217 -33.26 -17.15 -8.38
C GLY A 217 -32.32 -17.96 -9.27
N GLU A 218 -31.56 -17.35 -10.15
CA GLU A 218 -30.52 -18.02 -10.91
C GLU A 218 -29.17 -17.97 -10.15
N ASN A 219 -28.66 -19.17 -9.80
CA ASN A 219 -27.28 -19.34 -9.35
C ASN A 219 -26.86 -18.57 -8.08
N THR A 220 -27.72 -18.49 -7.06
CA THR A 220 -27.42 -17.85 -5.76
C THR A 220 -26.11 -18.38 -5.12
N THR A 221 -25.88 -19.69 -5.28
CA THR A 221 -24.65 -20.35 -4.78
C THR A 221 -23.37 -19.76 -5.42
N TYR A 222 -23.41 -19.45 -6.72
CA TYR A 222 -22.29 -18.86 -7.41
C TYR A 222 -22.02 -17.44 -6.91
N ILE A 223 -23.05 -16.60 -6.77
CA ILE A 223 -22.93 -15.23 -6.24
C ILE A 223 -22.38 -15.28 -4.82
N LYS A 224 -22.89 -16.17 -3.98
CA LYS A 224 -22.40 -16.36 -2.60
C LYS A 224 -20.92 -16.71 -2.58
N MET A 225 -20.51 -17.72 -3.36
CA MET A 225 -19.11 -18.15 -3.45
C MET A 225 -18.18 -16.98 -3.86
N ARG A 226 -18.58 -16.17 -4.87
CA ARG A 226 -17.78 -15.01 -5.31
C ARG A 226 -17.74 -13.90 -4.27
N THR A 227 -18.83 -13.69 -3.55
CA THR A 227 -18.89 -12.71 -2.44
C THR A 227 -17.99 -13.13 -1.28
N GLU A 228 -18.03 -14.41 -0.89
CA GLU A 228 -17.17 -14.97 0.15
C GLU A 228 -15.69 -14.88 -0.23
N GLU A 229 -15.34 -15.23 -1.48
CA GLU A 229 -13.97 -15.11 -1.99
C GLU A 229 -13.47 -13.65 -1.97
N ALA A 230 -14.31 -12.70 -2.35
CA ALA A 230 -13.97 -11.28 -2.30
C ALA A 230 -13.81 -10.78 -0.86
N LEU A 231 -14.73 -11.13 0.04
CA LEU A 231 -14.66 -10.77 1.45
C LEU A 231 -13.40 -11.32 2.12
N GLU A 232 -13.06 -12.58 1.82
CA GLU A 232 -11.86 -13.22 2.36
C GLU A 232 -10.58 -12.53 1.87
N ALA A 233 -10.51 -12.18 0.58
CA ALA A 233 -9.37 -11.44 0.03
C ALA A 233 -9.20 -10.05 0.65
N LEU A 234 -10.31 -9.32 0.86
CA LEU A 234 -10.27 -8.01 1.53
C LEU A 234 -9.77 -8.13 2.97
N ARG A 235 -10.24 -9.14 3.71
CA ARG A 235 -9.80 -9.44 5.08
C ARG A 235 -8.31 -9.80 5.12
N ASP A 236 -7.87 -10.66 4.22
CA ASP A 236 -6.49 -11.15 4.18
C ASP A 236 -5.49 -10.07 3.79
N GLU A 237 -5.85 -9.19 2.84
CA GLU A 237 -4.99 -8.07 2.42
C GLU A 237 -5.20 -6.80 3.26
N GLY A 238 -6.11 -6.83 4.24
CA GLY A 238 -6.37 -5.71 5.15
C GLY A 238 -6.90 -4.46 4.44
N LYS A 239 -7.69 -4.63 3.37
CA LYS A 239 -8.18 -3.53 2.51
C LYS A 239 -9.58 -3.08 2.92
N LEU A 240 -9.86 -1.79 2.72
CA LEU A 240 -11.17 -1.17 2.99
C LEU A 240 -12.08 -1.10 1.76
N LEU A 241 -11.51 -0.92 0.57
CA LEU A 241 -12.27 -0.70 -0.66
C LEU A 241 -13.31 -1.79 -0.89
N TYR A 242 -14.56 -1.38 -1.19
CA TYR A 242 -15.73 -2.25 -1.36
C TYR A 242 -16.10 -3.10 -0.13
N MET A 243 -15.38 -2.99 1.00
CA MET A 243 -15.69 -3.79 2.18
C MET A 243 -17.13 -3.58 2.68
N PRO A 244 -17.65 -2.33 2.85
CA PRO A 244 -19.04 -2.12 3.25
C PRO A 244 -20.07 -2.71 2.28
N GLU A 245 -19.84 -2.57 0.97
CA GLU A 245 -20.73 -3.06 -0.07
C GLU A 245 -20.72 -4.59 -0.14
N ILE A 246 -19.54 -5.23 -0.03
CA ILE A 246 -19.40 -6.70 0.00
C ILE A 246 -20.07 -7.26 1.24
N LEU A 247 -19.90 -6.65 2.41
CA LEU A 247 -20.62 -7.05 3.63
C LEU A 247 -22.13 -6.91 3.46
N SER A 248 -22.60 -5.81 2.88
CA SER A 248 -24.03 -5.60 2.58
C SER A 248 -24.59 -6.69 1.66
N GLN A 249 -23.84 -7.04 0.61
CA GLN A 249 -24.22 -8.10 -0.31
C GLN A 249 -24.28 -9.46 0.38
N TYR A 250 -23.27 -9.78 1.19
CA TYR A 250 -23.22 -11.06 1.92
C TYR A 250 -24.35 -11.18 2.94
N ILE A 251 -24.63 -10.11 3.69
CA ILE A 251 -25.77 -10.06 4.63
C ILE A 251 -27.08 -10.36 3.89
N ARG A 252 -27.37 -9.72 2.75
CA ARG A 252 -28.59 -9.97 1.96
C ARG A 252 -28.71 -11.42 1.50
N ILE A 253 -27.60 -12.05 1.12
CA ILE A 253 -27.57 -13.45 0.73
C ILE A 253 -27.94 -14.35 1.93
N LEU A 254 -27.29 -14.12 3.08
CA LEU A 254 -27.52 -14.90 4.29
C LEU A 254 -28.94 -14.75 4.86
N GLU A 255 -29.52 -13.55 4.76
CA GLU A 255 -30.93 -13.30 5.15
C GLU A 255 -31.90 -14.09 4.28
N LYS A 256 -31.71 -14.12 2.95
CA LYS A 256 -32.51 -14.91 2.02
C LYS A 256 -32.40 -16.41 2.31
N GLU A 257 -31.22 -16.88 2.71
CA GLU A 257 -30.99 -18.29 3.11
C GLU A 257 -31.47 -18.61 4.52
N GLN A 258 -32.01 -17.64 5.26
CA GLN A 258 -32.41 -17.80 6.68
C GLN A 258 -31.25 -18.33 7.56
N SER A 259 -30.06 -17.88 7.29
CA SER A 259 -28.84 -18.24 8.04
C SER A 259 -28.88 -17.73 9.48
N ASN A 260 -27.88 -18.12 10.29
CA ASN A 260 -27.79 -17.77 11.70
C ASN A 260 -27.88 -16.23 11.93
N ALA A 261 -28.89 -15.79 12.67
CA ALA A 261 -29.18 -14.38 12.94
C ALA A 261 -28.03 -13.68 13.71
N ASP A 262 -27.37 -14.37 14.65
CA ASP A 262 -26.25 -13.81 15.41
C ASP A 262 -25.06 -13.53 14.50
N PHE A 263 -24.80 -14.42 13.53
CA PHE A 263 -23.73 -14.21 12.57
C PHE A 263 -24.03 -13.01 11.64
N ILE A 264 -25.26 -12.88 11.17
CA ILE A 264 -25.70 -11.74 10.37
C ILE A 264 -25.54 -10.45 11.15
N GLU A 265 -25.91 -10.44 12.43
CA GLU A 265 -25.76 -9.26 13.27
C GLU A 265 -24.29 -8.83 13.46
N ILE A 266 -23.38 -9.79 13.57
CA ILE A 266 -21.94 -9.52 13.60
C ILE A 266 -21.50 -8.80 12.33
N LEU A 267 -21.87 -9.30 11.15
CA LEU A 267 -21.53 -8.69 9.87
C LEU A 267 -22.10 -7.26 9.73
N ARG A 268 -23.31 -7.01 10.24
CA ARG A 268 -23.90 -5.66 10.28
C ARG A 268 -23.10 -4.72 11.16
N GLN A 269 -22.62 -5.19 12.32
CA GLN A 269 -21.79 -4.39 13.22
C GLN A 269 -20.42 -4.09 12.61
N GLU A 270 -19.80 -5.05 11.92
CA GLU A 270 -18.57 -4.86 11.15
C GLU A 270 -18.75 -3.81 10.04
N GLN A 271 -19.83 -3.91 9.25
CA GLN A 271 -20.15 -2.94 8.21
C GLN A 271 -20.36 -1.53 8.78
N LYS A 272 -21.23 -1.42 9.80
CA LYS A 272 -21.54 -0.15 10.46
C LYS A 272 -20.28 0.51 11.02
N CYS A 273 -19.38 -0.28 11.61
CA CYS A 273 -18.12 0.21 12.15
C CYS A 273 -17.28 0.92 11.10
N ILE A 274 -17.11 0.33 9.90
CA ILE A 274 -16.31 0.94 8.83
C ILE A 274 -16.95 2.27 8.39
N LEU A 275 -18.26 2.26 8.12
CA LEU A 275 -18.99 3.47 7.70
C LEU A 275 -18.94 4.59 8.74
N GLU A 276 -19.00 4.27 10.03
CA GLU A 276 -18.84 5.25 11.11
C GLU A 276 -17.42 5.83 11.13
N VAL A 277 -16.38 5.01 10.96
CA VAL A 277 -14.99 5.49 10.92
C VAL A 277 -14.77 6.37 9.69
N GLU A 278 -15.23 5.96 8.51
CA GLU A 278 -15.16 6.77 7.30
C GLU A 278 -15.86 8.14 7.49
N HIS A 279 -17.04 8.13 8.09
CA HIS A 279 -17.80 9.35 8.37
C HIS A 279 -17.08 10.26 9.39
N ASP A 280 -16.57 9.70 10.49
CA ASP A 280 -15.88 10.46 11.54
C ASP A 280 -14.64 11.20 11.02
N TYR A 281 -14.00 10.66 9.99
CA TYR A 281 -12.80 11.23 9.35
C TYR A 281 -13.07 11.92 8.01
N ASN A 282 -14.36 12.07 7.62
CA ASN A 282 -14.78 12.70 6.36
C ASN A 282 -14.09 12.07 5.12
N VAL A 283 -14.09 10.76 5.05
CA VAL A 283 -13.61 9.95 3.92
C VAL A 283 -14.74 9.02 3.48
N SER A 284 -15.02 8.94 2.18
CA SER A 284 -16.01 8.00 1.65
C SER A 284 -15.51 7.36 0.37
N PHE A 285 -15.52 6.03 0.34
CA PHE A 285 -15.23 5.25 -0.86
C PHE A 285 -16.50 4.81 -1.59
N GLU A 286 -17.66 5.15 -1.08
CA GLU A 286 -18.95 4.76 -1.65
C GLU A 286 -19.06 5.17 -3.12
N ASN A 287 -19.30 4.19 -3.98
CA ASN A 287 -19.38 4.36 -5.44
C ASN A 287 -18.11 4.92 -6.12
N TYR A 288 -16.96 4.97 -5.44
CA TYR A 288 -15.70 5.31 -6.08
C TYR A 288 -15.07 4.05 -6.71
N ARG A 289 -15.41 3.77 -7.98
CA ARG A 289 -15.04 2.55 -8.71
C ARG A 289 -13.59 2.51 -9.16
N LEU A 290 -13.01 3.68 -9.46
CA LEU A 290 -11.70 3.82 -10.08
C LEU A 290 -10.58 4.21 -9.10
N PHE A 291 -10.85 4.19 -7.81
CA PHE A 291 -9.83 4.47 -6.80
C PHE A 291 -8.61 3.55 -6.95
N GLU A 292 -7.41 4.13 -7.02
CA GLU A 292 -6.17 3.38 -7.15
C GLU A 292 -5.64 2.98 -5.76
N HIS A 293 -5.77 1.70 -5.42
CA HIS A 293 -5.26 1.14 -4.15
C HIS A 293 -3.81 0.68 -4.26
N VAL A 294 -2.92 1.54 -4.69
CA VAL A 294 -1.50 1.18 -4.76
C VAL A 294 -0.73 1.92 -3.70
N ILE A 295 -0.16 1.17 -2.76
CA ILE A 295 0.79 1.67 -1.79
C ILE A 295 2.17 1.36 -2.35
N ARG A 296 2.97 2.39 -2.59
CA ARG A 296 4.32 2.27 -3.14
C ARG A 296 5.35 2.65 -2.09
N ASN A 297 6.52 2.07 -2.18
CA ASN A 297 7.67 2.50 -1.41
C ASN A 297 8.67 3.19 -2.34
N PHE A 298 8.99 4.43 -2.06
CA PHE A 298 9.94 5.20 -2.85
C PHE A 298 10.64 6.29 -2.04
N GLU A 299 11.78 6.69 -2.54
CA GLU A 299 12.54 7.85 -2.10
C GLU A 299 12.59 8.87 -3.24
N VAL A 300 12.78 10.14 -2.93
CA VAL A 300 12.97 11.20 -3.93
C VAL A 300 14.44 11.49 -4.08
N ASP A 301 14.96 11.42 -5.30
CA ASP A 301 16.38 11.53 -5.62
C ASP A 301 17.04 12.79 -5.04
N ALA A 302 16.40 13.94 -5.21
CA ALA A 302 16.90 15.22 -4.72
C ALA A 302 17.05 15.24 -3.19
N GLU A 303 16.05 14.74 -2.47
CA GLU A 303 16.07 14.66 -1.01
C GLU A 303 17.07 13.61 -0.53
N LEU A 304 17.09 12.45 -1.15
CA LEU A 304 18.00 11.36 -0.84
C LEU A 304 19.47 11.82 -0.93
N ILE A 305 19.85 12.48 -2.03
CA ILE A 305 21.19 13.02 -2.22
C ILE A 305 21.51 14.07 -1.15
N ARG A 306 20.63 15.06 -0.99
CA ARG A 306 20.85 16.17 -0.04
C ARG A 306 21.02 15.68 1.39
N ARG A 307 20.11 14.80 1.87
CA ARG A 307 20.15 14.28 3.24
C ARG A 307 21.37 13.38 3.46
N THR A 308 21.67 12.48 2.52
CA THR A 308 22.84 11.61 2.61
C THR A 308 24.14 12.41 2.63
N ARG A 309 24.28 13.44 1.77
CA ARG A 309 25.45 14.31 1.77
C ARG A 309 25.65 15.01 3.12
N ARG A 310 24.58 15.60 3.68
CA ARG A 310 24.64 16.28 4.98
C ARG A 310 25.01 15.31 6.11
N ALA A 311 24.41 14.13 6.12
CA ALA A 311 24.72 13.08 7.07
C ALA A 311 26.20 12.63 6.96
N SER A 312 26.75 12.59 5.75
CA SER A 312 28.16 12.28 5.49
C SER A 312 29.11 13.48 5.73
N LYS A 313 28.58 14.66 6.14
CA LYS A 313 29.32 15.89 6.39
C LYS A 313 30.12 16.39 5.17
N LEU A 314 29.65 16.10 3.96
CA LEU A 314 30.27 16.56 2.73
C LEU A 314 29.70 17.92 2.28
N THR A 315 30.55 18.78 1.73
CA THR A 315 30.11 20.00 1.04
C THR A 315 29.62 19.65 -0.36
N GLN A 316 28.83 20.52 -0.98
CA GLN A 316 28.42 20.33 -2.39
C GLN A 316 29.64 20.33 -3.33
N GLU A 317 30.65 21.16 -3.04
CA GLU A 317 31.88 21.21 -3.81
C GLU A 317 32.61 19.87 -3.75
N SER A 318 32.88 19.36 -2.55
CA SER A 318 33.57 18.07 -2.36
C SER A 318 32.80 16.91 -3.00
N LEU A 319 31.46 16.87 -2.89
CA LEU A 319 30.67 15.79 -3.49
C LEU A 319 30.63 15.86 -5.01
N SER A 320 30.58 17.07 -5.58
CA SER A 320 30.50 17.26 -7.03
C SER A 320 31.78 16.99 -7.79
N GLU A 321 32.94 17.07 -7.12
CA GLU A 321 34.27 16.85 -7.71
C GLU A 321 34.34 15.52 -8.48
N ASP A 322 34.85 15.55 -9.70
CA ASP A 322 34.97 14.42 -10.65
C ASP A 322 33.63 13.84 -11.17
N ILE A 323 32.47 14.36 -10.73
CA ILE A 323 31.17 13.87 -11.16
C ILE A 323 30.40 14.93 -11.98
N CYS A 324 30.32 16.16 -11.45
CA CYS A 324 29.60 17.26 -12.08
C CYS A 324 30.05 18.60 -11.51
N THR A 325 29.51 19.72 -12.00
CA THR A 325 29.75 21.02 -11.39
C THR A 325 28.93 21.16 -10.09
N GLN A 326 29.46 21.96 -9.14
CA GLN A 326 28.72 22.26 -7.90
C GLN A 326 27.33 22.86 -8.19
N GLU A 327 27.20 23.71 -9.22
CA GLU A 327 25.91 24.27 -9.64
C GLU A 327 24.96 23.18 -10.11
N THR A 328 25.45 22.18 -10.84
CA THR A 328 24.65 21.02 -11.27
C THR A 328 24.16 20.22 -10.06
N LEU A 329 25.04 19.95 -9.10
CA LEU A 329 24.66 19.25 -7.87
C LEU A 329 23.62 20.05 -7.07
N ALA A 330 23.80 21.36 -6.93
CA ALA A 330 22.84 22.24 -6.27
C ALA A 330 21.45 22.21 -6.96
N ARG A 331 21.41 22.18 -8.30
CA ARG A 331 20.15 22.04 -9.05
C ARG A 331 19.49 20.67 -8.83
N ILE A 332 20.29 19.60 -8.75
CA ILE A 332 19.79 18.25 -8.44
C ILE A 332 19.20 18.22 -7.02
N GLU A 333 19.91 18.68 -6.02
CA GLU A 333 19.44 18.71 -4.62
C GLU A 333 18.20 19.59 -4.39
N ASN A 334 17.96 20.56 -5.26
CA ASN A 334 16.75 21.40 -5.25
C ASN A 334 15.62 20.85 -6.13
N GLY A 335 15.80 19.68 -6.77
CA GLY A 335 14.81 19.07 -7.65
C GLY A 335 14.59 19.81 -8.98
N ASN A 336 15.49 20.71 -9.35
CA ASN A 336 15.41 21.48 -10.60
C ASN A 336 16.11 20.79 -11.78
N GLN A 337 16.81 19.70 -11.53
CA GLN A 337 17.49 18.90 -12.53
C GLN A 337 17.52 17.44 -12.09
N GLN A 338 17.11 16.55 -12.97
CA GLN A 338 17.20 15.11 -12.76
C GLN A 338 18.61 14.62 -13.07
N PRO A 339 19.30 13.90 -12.16
CA PRO A 339 20.53 13.20 -12.48
C PRO A 339 20.22 12.00 -13.39
N ARG A 340 21.13 11.67 -14.33
CA ARG A 340 21.09 10.36 -14.99
C ARG A 340 21.44 9.28 -13.97
N SER A 341 20.94 8.06 -14.14
CA SER A 341 21.18 6.96 -13.19
C SER A 341 22.67 6.72 -12.92
N GLU A 342 23.52 6.76 -13.96
CA GLU A 342 24.96 6.64 -13.78
C GLU A 342 25.53 7.70 -12.84
N LYS A 343 25.11 8.97 -12.99
CA LYS A 343 25.52 10.05 -12.09
C LYS A 343 24.93 9.90 -10.69
N LEU A 344 23.70 9.49 -10.59
CA LEU A 344 23.08 9.21 -9.29
C LEU A 344 23.90 8.19 -8.50
N TRP A 345 24.28 7.09 -9.16
CA TRP A 345 25.10 6.05 -8.54
C TRP A 345 26.49 6.52 -8.18
N GLN A 346 27.17 7.29 -9.05
CA GLN A 346 28.47 7.89 -8.74
C GLN A 346 28.39 8.84 -7.52
N ILE A 347 27.33 9.65 -7.42
CA ILE A 347 27.09 10.53 -6.28
C ILE A 347 26.88 9.70 -5.00
N MET A 348 26.06 8.65 -5.06
CA MET A 348 25.79 7.78 -3.90
C MET A 348 27.03 7.02 -3.46
N GLU A 349 27.81 6.48 -4.40
CA GLU A 349 29.07 5.76 -4.13
C GLU A 349 30.10 6.65 -3.46
N LYS A 350 30.26 7.90 -3.93
CA LYS A 350 31.19 8.87 -3.32
C LYS A 350 30.82 9.26 -1.89
N MET A 351 29.55 9.10 -1.51
CA MET A 351 29.10 9.28 -0.13
C MET A 351 29.31 8.02 0.73
N ASP A 352 30.03 7.02 0.22
CA ASP A 352 30.20 5.71 0.86
C ASP A 352 28.86 5.03 1.18
N ARG A 353 27.89 5.22 0.27
CA ARG A 353 26.54 4.67 0.40
C ARG A 353 26.27 3.76 -0.80
N ASN A 354 26.19 2.49 -0.51
CA ASN A 354 25.73 1.54 -1.49
C ASN A 354 24.25 1.86 -1.82
N GLY A 355 23.98 2.30 -3.07
CA GLY A 355 22.60 2.56 -3.51
C GLY A 355 21.70 1.31 -3.36
N LYS A 356 22.29 0.12 -3.40
CA LYS A 356 21.63 -1.14 -3.10
C LYS A 356 20.98 -1.19 -1.71
N ARG A 357 21.49 -0.43 -0.74
CA ARG A 357 20.94 -0.34 0.63
C ARG A 357 19.49 0.17 0.66
N ILE A 358 19.12 1.03 -0.26
CA ILE A 358 17.78 1.68 -0.30
C ILE A 358 16.80 0.81 -1.06
N GLU A 359 17.27 -0.02 -1.99
CA GLU A 359 16.43 -0.92 -2.77
C GLU A 359 15.99 -2.13 -1.91
N THR A 360 14.81 -2.61 -2.11
CA THR A 360 14.11 -3.82 -1.60
C THR A 360 14.44 -4.36 -0.19
N GLY A 361 15.51 -3.93 0.47
CA GLY A 361 15.94 -4.41 1.80
C GLY A 361 16.43 -5.87 1.85
N ILE A 362 16.31 -6.63 0.76
CA ILE A 362 17.02 -7.89 0.50
C ILE A 362 17.35 -8.00 -0.99
N GLN A 363 18.49 -8.64 -1.27
CA GLN A 363 18.94 -8.89 -2.64
C GLN A 363 18.34 -10.22 -3.10
N VAL A 364 17.44 -10.19 -4.07
CA VAL A 364 16.77 -11.38 -4.56
C VAL A 364 16.77 -11.44 -6.08
N GLU A 365 16.90 -12.64 -6.62
CA GLU A 365 16.81 -12.90 -8.05
C GLU A 365 15.39 -13.22 -8.51
N GLU A 366 14.53 -13.64 -7.58
CA GLU A 366 13.17 -14.11 -7.85
C GLU A 366 12.14 -13.28 -7.10
N TYR A 367 11.11 -12.85 -7.81
CA TYR A 367 10.02 -12.05 -7.27
C TYR A 367 9.24 -12.78 -6.15
N GLU A 368 9.14 -14.11 -6.21
CA GLU A 368 8.44 -14.93 -5.22
C GLU A 368 9.03 -14.79 -3.81
N ILE A 369 10.30 -14.48 -3.68
CA ILE A 369 10.92 -14.23 -2.37
C ILE A 369 10.35 -12.96 -1.74
N LEU A 370 10.02 -11.96 -2.56
CA LEU A 370 9.35 -10.75 -2.09
C LEU A 370 7.91 -11.03 -1.63
N GLU A 371 7.23 -12.00 -2.25
CA GLU A 371 5.90 -12.47 -1.78
C GLU A 371 6.03 -13.15 -0.41
N LEU A 372 7.02 -14.03 -0.21
CA LEU A 372 7.27 -14.67 1.09
C LEU A 372 7.60 -13.66 2.20
N LYS A 373 8.31 -12.57 1.92
CA LYS A 373 8.55 -11.49 2.90
C LYS A 373 7.25 -10.92 3.46
N ILE A 374 6.25 -10.74 2.61
CA ILE A 374 4.98 -10.19 3.05
C ILE A 374 4.17 -11.23 3.82
N GLU A 375 4.22 -12.49 3.42
CA GLU A 375 3.60 -13.56 4.19
C GLU A 375 4.23 -13.69 5.59
N PHE A 376 5.56 -13.58 5.69
CA PHE A 376 6.25 -13.53 6.97
C PHE A 376 5.73 -12.37 7.84
N SER A 377 5.69 -11.16 7.29
CA SER A 377 5.18 -9.98 8.02
C SER A 377 3.72 -10.13 8.45
N LYS A 378 2.85 -10.71 7.60
CA LYS A 378 1.44 -10.99 7.93
C LYS A 378 1.31 -11.98 9.11
N TYR A 379 2.06 -13.07 9.08
CA TYR A 379 2.01 -14.06 10.16
C TYR A 379 2.58 -13.49 11.47
N MET A 380 3.65 -12.70 11.42
CA MET A 380 4.15 -11.98 12.59
C MET A 380 3.09 -11.04 13.18
N HIS A 381 2.42 -10.27 12.33
CA HIS A 381 1.37 -9.33 12.73
C HIS A 381 0.14 -10.03 13.34
N ARG A 382 -0.26 -11.19 12.80
CA ARG A 382 -1.34 -12.04 13.33
C ARG A 382 -0.93 -12.88 14.54
N LYS A 383 0.33 -12.78 14.98
CA LYS A 383 0.93 -13.59 16.06
C LYS A 383 0.91 -15.10 15.80
N GLU A 384 0.93 -15.48 14.51
CA GLU A 384 1.00 -16.88 14.06
C GLU A 384 2.48 -17.31 13.88
N TYR A 385 3.25 -17.29 14.96
CA TYR A 385 4.71 -17.37 14.95
C TYR A 385 5.26 -18.68 14.36
N GLU A 386 4.57 -19.82 14.49
CA GLU A 386 4.97 -21.10 13.89
C GLU A 386 4.89 -21.07 12.36
N LYS A 387 3.89 -20.36 11.81
CA LYS A 387 3.78 -20.17 10.36
C LYS A 387 4.86 -19.19 9.89
N ALA A 388 5.07 -18.09 10.63
CA ALA A 388 6.12 -17.12 10.32
C ALA A 388 7.49 -17.77 10.28
N GLU A 389 7.81 -18.66 11.25
CA GLU A 389 9.09 -19.38 11.31
C GLU A 389 9.32 -20.26 10.08
N LYS A 390 8.28 -20.96 9.60
CA LYS A 390 8.36 -21.78 8.38
C LYS A 390 8.66 -20.93 7.15
N ILE A 391 7.98 -19.79 7.02
CA ILE A 391 8.21 -18.85 5.90
C ILE A 391 9.62 -18.28 5.97
N LEU A 392 10.10 -17.87 7.15
CA LEU A 392 11.47 -17.36 7.30
C LEU A 392 12.52 -18.42 6.92
N PHE A 393 12.31 -19.68 7.29
CA PHE A 393 13.17 -20.79 6.88
C PHE A 393 13.16 -20.98 5.34
N GLU A 394 11.98 -20.88 4.72
CA GLU A 394 11.87 -20.95 3.26
C GLU A 394 12.62 -19.78 2.58
N ILE A 395 12.48 -18.55 3.08
CA ILE A 395 13.25 -17.41 2.59
C ILE A 395 14.74 -17.66 2.72
N GLU A 396 15.21 -18.09 3.92
CA GLU A 396 16.63 -18.39 4.19
C GLU A 396 17.22 -19.41 3.22
N SER A 397 16.42 -20.39 2.80
CA SER A 397 16.86 -21.45 1.87
C SER A 397 17.01 -20.97 0.40
N LYS A 398 16.39 -19.84 0.04
CA LYS A 398 16.30 -19.33 -1.33
C LYS A 398 17.19 -18.11 -1.61
N ILE A 399 17.71 -17.45 -0.57
CA ILE A 399 18.51 -16.23 -0.72
C ILE A 399 20.00 -16.50 -0.54
N ASP A 400 20.83 -15.68 -1.19
CA ASP A 400 22.28 -15.70 -0.98
C ASP A 400 22.65 -14.99 0.33
N ARG A 401 23.09 -15.75 1.33
CA ARG A 401 23.49 -15.23 2.64
C ARG A 401 24.90 -14.60 2.66
N SER A 402 25.63 -14.62 1.58
CA SER A 402 26.88 -13.88 1.47
C SER A 402 26.63 -12.38 1.30
N GLU A 403 25.44 -11.99 0.83
CA GLU A 403 24.99 -10.60 0.79
C GLU A 403 24.63 -10.11 2.20
N PRO A 404 25.26 -9.01 2.67
CA PRO A 404 25.08 -8.51 4.04
C PRO A 404 23.62 -8.21 4.42
N GLU A 405 22.85 -7.62 3.49
CA GLU A 405 21.45 -7.27 3.68
C GLU A 405 20.56 -8.51 3.85
N ASN A 406 20.84 -9.57 3.09
CA ASN A 406 20.14 -10.85 3.20
C ASN A 406 20.40 -11.52 4.54
N LYS A 407 21.65 -11.50 4.98
CA LYS A 407 22.03 -12.00 6.30
C LYS A 407 21.33 -11.21 7.41
N GLN A 408 21.36 -9.87 7.32
CA GLN A 408 20.70 -8.98 8.29
C GLN A 408 19.21 -9.31 8.38
N TYR A 409 18.51 -9.44 7.24
CA TYR A 409 17.07 -9.73 7.21
C TYR A 409 16.72 -11.03 7.94
N VAL A 410 17.41 -12.11 7.64
CA VAL A 410 17.14 -13.43 8.24
C VAL A 410 17.43 -13.42 9.76
N GLU A 411 18.58 -12.88 10.17
CA GLU A 411 18.94 -12.88 11.58
C GLU A 411 18.01 -11.96 12.41
N VAL A 412 17.59 -10.81 11.86
CA VAL A 412 16.57 -9.96 12.49
C VAL A 412 15.25 -10.71 12.65
N GLY A 413 14.77 -11.41 11.59
CA GLY A 413 13.56 -12.21 11.67
C GLY A 413 13.63 -13.32 12.73
N LYS A 414 14.79 -13.96 12.89
CA LYS A 414 15.01 -14.95 13.96
C LYS A 414 14.93 -14.32 15.36
N ILE A 415 15.47 -13.11 15.53
CA ILE A 415 15.40 -12.39 16.81
C ILE A 415 13.97 -11.98 17.11
N GLN A 416 13.23 -11.47 16.15
CA GLN A 416 11.81 -11.15 16.28
C GLN A 416 11.01 -12.35 16.75
N LEU A 417 11.18 -13.51 16.12
CA LEU A 417 10.53 -14.75 16.53
C LEU A 417 10.90 -15.17 17.96
N LYS A 418 12.19 -15.07 18.32
CA LYS A 418 12.64 -15.37 19.69
C LYS A 418 11.97 -14.47 20.72
N TYR A 419 11.95 -13.16 20.48
CA TYR A 419 11.33 -12.20 21.39
C TYR A 419 9.83 -12.46 21.56
N HIS A 420 9.09 -12.58 20.48
CA HIS A 420 7.65 -12.78 20.52
C HIS A 420 7.20 -14.16 21.02
N LYS A 421 8.07 -15.16 20.92
CA LYS A 421 7.88 -16.47 21.58
C LYS A 421 8.36 -16.48 23.05
N HIS A 422 8.77 -15.33 23.59
CA HIS A 422 9.32 -15.21 24.96
C HIS A 422 10.58 -16.06 25.20
N LEU A 423 11.42 -16.18 24.16
CA LEU A 423 12.68 -16.91 24.22
C LEU A 423 13.86 -15.93 24.25
N GLY A 424 14.76 -16.11 25.19
CA GLY A 424 15.97 -15.30 25.30
C GLY A 424 15.85 -14.09 26.25
N ASN A 425 17.00 -13.48 26.53
CA ASN A 425 17.12 -12.31 27.39
C ASN A 425 16.93 -11.03 26.58
N SER A 426 16.07 -10.13 27.02
CA SER A 426 15.76 -8.87 26.30
C SER A 426 16.99 -7.99 26.07
N GLU A 427 17.93 -7.90 27.02
CA GLU A 427 19.17 -7.15 26.86
C GLU A 427 20.07 -7.72 25.76
N GLU A 428 20.23 -9.05 25.75
CA GLU A 428 21.01 -9.73 24.72
C GLU A 428 20.39 -9.58 23.34
N LEU A 429 19.05 -9.66 23.22
CA LEU A 429 18.34 -9.46 21.95
C LEU A 429 18.53 -8.03 21.43
N VAL A 430 18.46 -7.02 22.29
CA VAL A 430 18.75 -5.61 21.90
C VAL A 430 20.19 -5.46 21.41
N GLN A 431 21.18 -6.06 22.10
CA GLN A 431 22.58 -5.98 21.65
C GLN A 431 22.78 -6.69 20.30
N GLN A 432 22.16 -7.84 20.09
CA GLN A 432 22.18 -8.53 18.79
C GLN A 432 21.56 -7.69 17.68
N LEU A 433 20.42 -7.04 17.93
CA LEU A 433 19.77 -6.15 16.96
C LEU A 433 20.64 -4.94 16.62
N LYS A 434 21.30 -4.31 17.61
CA LYS A 434 22.25 -3.22 17.38
C LYS A 434 23.43 -3.67 16.51
N ALA A 435 24.02 -4.82 16.82
CA ALA A 435 25.11 -5.38 16.02
C ALA A 435 24.67 -5.72 14.58
N LEU A 436 23.43 -6.17 14.39
CA LEU A 436 22.88 -6.39 13.05
C LEU A 436 22.62 -5.09 12.30
N LEU A 437 22.18 -4.03 12.99
CA LEU A 437 22.01 -2.72 12.38
C LEU A 437 23.33 -2.17 11.83
N GLU A 438 24.45 -2.40 12.53
CA GLU A 438 25.79 -1.96 12.12
C GLU A 438 26.27 -2.56 10.81
N ILE A 439 25.63 -3.60 10.28
CA ILE A 439 25.92 -4.16 8.94
C ILE A 439 25.68 -3.09 7.86
N THR A 440 24.63 -2.28 8.01
CA THR A 440 24.24 -1.24 7.04
C THR A 440 24.39 0.18 7.56
N LEU A 441 24.37 0.38 8.86
CA LEU A 441 24.36 1.70 9.49
C LEU A 441 24.98 1.65 10.89
N LYS A 442 26.02 2.44 11.14
CA LYS A 442 26.59 2.54 12.49
C LYS A 442 25.54 3.09 13.45
N PHE A 443 25.37 2.42 14.61
CA PHE A 443 24.33 2.78 15.57
C PHE A 443 24.47 4.23 16.08
N GLU A 444 25.69 4.74 16.21
CA GLU A 444 25.97 6.14 16.58
C GLU A 444 25.46 7.15 15.54
N ASP A 445 25.35 6.74 14.27
CA ASP A 445 24.84 7.61 13.19
C ASP A 445 23.30 7.62 13.12
N VAL A 446 22.63 6.65 13.76
CA VAL A 446 21.17 6.49 13.72
C VAL A 446 20.45 7.76 14.17
N TYR A 447 20.91 8.38 15.25
CA TYR A 447 20.25 9.56 15.84
C TYR A 447 20.55 10.89 15.12
N ARG A 448 21.20 10.84 13.95
CA ARG A 448 21.36 12.04 13.12
C ARG A 448 20.08 12.31 12.33
N THR A 449 19.50 13.49 12.52
CA THR A 449 18.23 13.90 11.91
C THR A 449 18.21 13.84 10.38
N GLU A 450 19.36 13.91 9.73
CA GLU A 450 19.47 13.99 8.26
C GLU A 450 19.65 12.63 7.56
N TYR A 451 19.71 11.53 8.31
CA TYR A 451 19.98 10.21 7.73
C TYR A 451 18.72 9.56 7.13
N VAL A 452 18.78 9.10 5.90
CA VAL A 452 17.70 8.32 5.28
C VAL A 452 17.82 6.85 5.68
N LEU A 453 16.82 6.33 6.39
CA LEU A 453 16.75 4.94 6.81
C LEU A 453 16.05 4.09 5.75
N ASN A 454 16.55 2.89 5.50
CA ASN A 454 15.81 1.92 4.70
C ASN A 454 14.79 1.15 5.57
N ARG A 455 13.89 0.41 4.92
CA ARG A 455 12.84 -0.37 5.61
C ARG A 455 13.40 -1.36 6.64
N GLN A 456 14.52 -2.01 6.34
CA GLN A 456 15.13 -3.00 7.23
C GLN A 456 15.69 -2.34 8.49
N GLU A 457 16.32 -1.19 8.36
CA GLU A 457 16.83 -0.40 9.47
C GLU A 457 15.69 0.10 10.37
N ILE A 458 14.59 0.58 9.77
CA ILE A 458 13.38 0.96 10.50
C ILE A 458 12.79 -0.25 11.24
N SER A 459 12.75 -1.42 10.60
CA SER A 459 12.27 -2.65 11.24
C SER A 459 13.12 -3.04 12.45
N VAL A 460 14.45 -2.94 12.35
CA VAL A 460 15.37 -3.21 13.48
C VAL A 460 15.14 -2.23 14.63
N LEU A 461 15.03 -0.93 14.33
CA LEU A 461 14.76 0.10 15.34
C LEU A 461 13.41 -0.09 16.01
N THR A 462 12.39 -0.43 15.21
CA THR A 462 11.03 -0.74 15.72
C THR A 462 11.08 -1.91 16.71
N GLU A 463 11.82 -2.97 16.38
CA GLU A 463 11.94 -4.13 17.26
C GLU A 463 12.70 -3.79 18.55
N ILE A 464 13.76 -3.00 18.49
CA ILE A 464 14.47 -2.49 19.67
C ILE A 464 13.49 -1.69 20.57
N ALA A 465 12.69 -0.80 19.98
CA ALA A 465 11.69 -0.02 20.71
C ALA A 465 10.61 -0.91 21.35
N LEU A 466 10.13 -1.94 20.65
CA LEU A 466 9.17 -2.91 21.19
C LEU A 466 9.74 -3.68 22.39
N ILE A 467 11.03 -4.07 22.34
CA ILE A 467 11.70 -4.74 23.47
C ILE A 467 11.79 -3.80 24.68
N TYR A 468 12.18 -2.53 24.49
CA TYR A 468 12.18 -1.54 25.57
C TYR A 468 10.78 -1.30 26.13
N TRP A 469 9.77 -1.21 25.27
CA TRP A 469 8.39 -1.09 25.69
C TRP A 469 7.94 -2.30 26.56
N GLY A 470 8.29 -3.53 26.15
CA GLY A 470 8.01 -4.75 26.90
C GLY A 470 8.70 -4.80 28.28
N LYS A 471 9.84 -4.14 28.43
CA LYS A 471 10.56 -3.91 29.69
C LYS A 471 9.96 -2.78 30.52
N LYS A 472 8.92 -2.09 30.05
CA LYS A 472 8.34 -0.87 30.63
C LYS A 472 9.28 0.34 30.62
N ASP A 473 10.32 0.32 29.82
CA ASP A 473 11.16 1.48 29.53
C ASP A 473 10.51 2.29 28.40
N TYR A 474 9.38 2.92 28.73
CA TYR A 474 8.57 3.66 27.78
C TYR A 474 9.29 4.91 27.25
N GLN A 475 10.18 5.49 28.04
CA GLN A 475 10.96 6.66 27.64
C GLN A 475 11.91 6.30 26.49
N MET A 476 12.68 5.23 26.63
CA MET A 476 13.59 4.79 25.57
C MET A 476 12.82 4.33 24.32
N ALA A 477 11.69 3.65 24.50
CA ALA A 477 10.82 3.31 23.36
C ALA A 477 10.29 4.55 22.66
N LEU A 478 9.84 5.57 23.40
CA LEU A 478 9.36 6.85 22.86
C LEU A 478 10.45 7.57 22.05
N GLU A 479 11.67 7.65 22.56
CA GLU A 479 12.80 8.30 21.86
C GLU A 479 13.07 7.65 20.50
N ILE A 480 13.03 6.32 20.43
CA ILE A 480 13.24 5.60 19.16
C ILE A 480 12.05 5.83 18.21
N TYR A 481 10.81 5.74 18.69
CA TYR A 481 9.64 5.98 17.83
C TYR A 481 9.55 7.44 17.36
N HIS A 482 9.88 8.39 18.22
CA HIS A 482 9.97 9.80 17.85
C HIS A 482 11.03 10.01 16.75
N PHE A 483 12.19 9.40 16.93
CA PHE A 483 13.24 9.43 15.92
C PHE A 483 12.77 8.86 14.56
N ILE A 484 12.01 7.75 14.56
CA ILE A 484 11.45 7.17 13.34
C ILE A 484 10.40 8.13 12.73
N ASP A 485 9.50 8.71 13.55
CA ASP A 485 8.46 9.63 13.08
C ASP A 485 9.05 10.90 12.46
N ASP A 486 10.11 11.46 13.06
CA ASP A 486 10.83 12.62 12.50
C ASP A 486 11.35 12.35 11.08
N ARG A 487 11.74 11.08 10.74
CA ARG A 487 12.17 10.71 9.39
C ARG A 487 11.09 10.91 8.36
N TYR A 488 9.85 10.59 8.73
CA TYR A 488 8.69 10.75 7.86
C TYR A 488 8.17 12.19 7.86
N SER A 489 8.20 12.86 9.01
CA SER A 489 7.71 14.24 9.16
C SER A 489 8.61 15.27 8.48
N ASP A 490 9.94 15.04 8.48
CA ASP A 490 10.92 15.90 7.85
C ASP A 490 11.12 15.63 6.35
N SER A 491 10.45 14.58 5.82
CA SER A 491 10.51 14.24 4.40
C SER A 491 9.65 15.19 3.55
N CYS A 492 10.09 15.44 2.31
CA CYS A 492 9.24 16.08 1.31
C CYS A 492 8.09 15.17 0.82
N ILE A 493 8.15 13.88 1.15
CA ILE A 493 7.17 12.87 0.76
C ILE A 493 6.00 12.91 1.74
N LYS A 494 4.76 12.98 1.24
CA LYS A 494 3.56 13.00 2.08
C LYS A 494 3.40 11.70 2.88
N PRO A 495 2.89 11.77 4.13
CA PRO A 495 2.75 10.60 5.01
C PRO A 495 1.96 9.45 4.43
N VAL A 496 0.96 9.71 3.56
CA VAL A 496 0.16 8.66 2.90
C VAL A 496 1.02 7.69 2.09
N PHE A 497 2.13 8.15 1.54
CA PHE A 497 3.04 7.31 0.77
C PHE A 497 3.95 6.44 1.63
N HIS A 498 4.09 6.75 2.91
CA HIS A 498 4.86 5.97 3.88
C HIS A 498 4.04 4.88 4.59
N MET A 499 2.76 4.69 4.21
CA MET A 499 1.83 3.80 4.92
C MET A 499 2.23 2.31 4.91
N LEU A 500 3.20 1.88 4.11
CA LEU A 500 3.74 0.52 4.22
C LEU A 500 4.49 0.28 5.53
N ASP A 501 5.26 1.25 5.96
CA ASP A 501 6.18 1.14 7.10
C ASP A 501 5.76 1.98 8.29
N TRP A 502 5.14 3.13 8.03
CA TRP A 502 4.78 4.10 9.05
C TRP A 502 3.54 3.71 9.86
N ASN A 503 2.57 3.00 9.28
CA ASN A 503 1.29 2.69 9.92
C ASN A 503 1.42 2.01 11.30
N MET A 504 2.33 1.05 11.44
CA MET A 504 2.56 0.37 12.72
C MET A 504 3.46 1.20 13.64
N ASN A 505 4.46 1.88 13.08
CA ASN A 505 5.34 2.74 13.86
C ASN A 505 4.58 3.90 14.50
N ILE A 506 3.68 4.55 13.77
CA ILE A 506 2.86 5.65 14.29
C ILE A 506 1.89 5.18 15.38
N ALA A 507 1.33 3.97 15.26
CA ALA A 507 0.50 3.40 16.31
C ALA A 507 1.32 3.08 17.58
N ASN A 508 2.50 2.48 17.43
CA ASN A 508 3.40 2.20 18.54
C ASN A 508 3.92 3.50 19.20
N TYR A 509 4.20 4.53 18.40
CA TYR A 509 4.57 5.86 18.89
C TYR A 509 3.45 6.46 19.74
N ALA A 510 2.21 6.46 19.22
CA ALA A 510 1.05 6.94 19.96
C ALA A 510 0.83 6.17 21.26
N ARG A 511 1.08 4.86 21.27
CA ARG A 511 0.99 4.02 22.46
C ARG A 511 2.07 4.36 23.49
N ALA A 512 3.30 4.65 23.06
CA ALA A 512 4.36 5.09 23.97
C ALA A 512 4.06 6.45 24.61
N LEU A 513 3.47 7.37 23.85
CA LEU A 513 2.98 8.66 24.34
C LEU A 513 1.86 8.46 25.39
N ASP A 514 0.92 7.54 25.13
CA ASP A 514 -0.18 7.23 26.05
C ASP A 514 0.34 6.68 27.40
N GLU A 515 1.27 5.72 27.39
CA GLU A 515 1.87 5.16 28.60
C GLU A 515 2.58 6.23 29.47
N LEU A 516 3.16 7.25 28.82
CA LEU A 516 3.81 8.38 29.48
C LEU A 516 2.85 9.55 29.78
N LYS A 517 1.55 9.36 29.51
CA LYS A 517 0.46 10.34 29.78
C LYS A 517 0.54 11.62 28.93
N TYR A 518 1.19 11.59 27.76
CA TYR A 518 1.15 12.64 26.77
C TYR A 518 -0.13 12.53 25.90
N PHE A 519 -1.30 12.54 26.55
CA PHE A 519 -2.61 12.23 25.94
C PHE A 519 -2.96 13.09 24.73
N LYS A 520 -2.65 14.38 24.78
CA LYS A 520 -2.96 15.29 23.69
C LYS A 520 -2.18 14.96 22.41
N GLU A 521 -0.90 14.70 22.58
CA GLU A 521 0.00 14.31 21.49
C GLU A 521 -0.37 12.94 20.93
N ALA A 522 -0.63 11.95 21.82
CA ALA A 522 -1.07 10.61 21.42
C ALA A 522 -2.38 10.65 20.63
N MET A 523 -3.36 11.45 21.08
CA MET A 523 -4.64 11.62 20.39
C MET A 523 -4.47 12.23 19.00
N CYS A 524 -3.67 13.29 18.88
CA CYS A 524 -3.38 13.95 17.61
C CYS A 524 -2.66 12.99 16.64
N THR A 525 -1.68 12.22 17.14
CA THR A 525 -0.94 11.22 16.38
C THR A 525 -1.88 10.12 15.85
N CYS A 526 -2.78 9.59 16.70
CA CYS A 526 -3.78 8.61 16.28
C CYS A 526 -4.73 9.15 15.22
N GLN A 527 -5.23 10.38 15.37
CA GLN A 527 -6.15 11.00 14.41
C GLN A 527 -5.48 11.15 13.03
N LYS A 528 -4.26 11.67 13.00
CA LYS A 528 -3.45 11.74 11.78
C LYS A 528 -3.26 10.36 11.14
N ALA A 529 -2.88 9.36 11.94
CA ALA A 529 -2.63 8.01 11.47
C ALA A 529 -3.88 7.38 10.86
N VAL A 530 -5.03 7.44 11.52
CA VAL A 530 -6.31 6.91 11.01
C VAL A 530 -6.67 7.55 9.67
N GLN A 531 -6.56 8.88 9.56
CA GLN A 531 -6.86 9.58 8.31
C GLN A 531 -5.95 9.11 7.15
N GLN A 532 -4.64 8.96 7.39
CA GLN A 532 -3.72 8.50 6.37
C GLN A 532 -3.95 7.02 6.00
N MET A 533 -4.28 6.16 6.97
CA MET A 533 -4.65 4.77 6.71
C MET A 533 -5.91 4.66 5.86
N LEU A 534 -6.92 5.50 6.11
CA LEU A 534 -8.13 5.57 5.29
C LEU A 534 -7.78 5.95 3.84
N TYR A 535 -7.02 7.04 3.62
CA TYR A 535 -6.59 7.43 2.26
C TYR A 535 -5.73 6.37 1.55
N ALA A 536 -5.00 5.56 2.31
CA ALA A 536 -4.26 4.43 1.78
C ALA A 536 -5.13 3.16 1.58
N GLY A 537 -6.42 3.21 1.93
CA GLY A 537 -7.33 2.07 1.85
C GLY A 537 -6.97 0.92 2.79
N LYS A 538 -6.23 1.20 3.89
CA LYS A 538 -5.79 0.20 4.87
C LYS A 538 -6.76 0.10 6.05
N GLY A 539 -7.38 -1.05 6.22
CA GLY A 539 -8.34 -1.32 7.30
C GLY A 539 -7.75 -2.03 8.52
N ALA A 540 -6.87 -3.00 8.29
CA ALA A 540 -6.39 -3.89 9.36
C ALA A 540 -5.66 -3.16 10.52
N SER A 541 -4.97 -2.05 10.23
CA SER A 541 -4.22 -1.30 11.24
C SER A 541 -5.03 -0.22 11.96
N LEU A 542 -6.24 0.12 11.48
CA LEU A 542 -7.09 1.15 12.07
C LEU A 542 -7.43 0.86 13.54
N GLY A 543 -7.71 -0.40 13.84
CA GLY A 543 -8.11 -0.83 15.16
C GLY A 543 -7.11 -0.43 16.27
N TYR A 544 -5.82 -0.45 15.99
CA TYR A 544 -4.80 -0.09 17.00
C TYR A 544 -4.87 1.38 17.41
N CYS A 545 -5.02 2.30 16.46
CA CYS A 545 -5.15 3.72 16.77
C CYS A 545 -6.46 4.03 17.48
N LEU A 546 -7.57 3.38 17.10
CA LEU A 546 -8.87 3.53 17.79
C LEU A 546 -8.81 2.98 19.22
N MET A 547 -8.07 1.90 19.44
CA MET A 547 -7.84 1.38 20.80
C MET A 547 -7.14 2.41 21.68
N ILE A 548 -6.05 3.00 21.21
CA ILE A 548 -5.31 4.01 21.97
C ILE A 548 -6.20 5.21 22.28
N GLN A 549 -6.95 5.69 21.31
CA GLN A 549 -7.94 6.78 21.53
C GLN A 549 -8.98 6.38 22.58
N ALA A 550 -9.47 5.13 22.54
CA ALA A 550 -10.42 4.63 23.53
C ALA A 550 -9.83 4.59 24.95
N CYS A 551 -8.59 4.11 25.10
CA CYS A 551 -7.90 4.06 26.40
C CYS A 551 -7.66 5.46 26.98
N ILE A 552 -7.22 6.41 26.16
CA ILE A 552 -7.06 7.82 26.58
C ILE A 552 -8.40 8.41 27.07
N MET A 553 -9.47 8.19 26.29
CA MET A 553 -10.80 8.70 26.66
C MET A 553 -11.36 8.04 27.91
N GLU A 554 -11.06 6.74 28.15
CA GLU A 554 -11.41 6.04 29.37
C GLU A 554 -10.70 6.67 30.58
N GLU A 555 -9.40 6.91 30.49
CA GLU A 555 -8.62 7.55 31.56
C GLU A 555 -9.10 9.00 31.85
N GLU A 556 -9.58 9.70 30.83
CA GLU A 556 -10.21 11.02 30.99
C GLU A 556 -11.67 10.95 31.47
N GLY A 557 -12.23 9.77 31.70
CA GLY A 557 -13.61 9.56 32.15
C GLY A 557 -14.67 9.90 31.10
N LYS A 558 -14.36 9.88 29.81
CA LYS A 558 -15.27 10.22 28.70
C LYS A 558 -16.05 8.98 28.24
N GLU A 559 -17.37 9.00 28.36
CA GLU A 559 -18.22 7.86 27.94
C GLU A 559 -18.10 7.50 26.44
N VAL A 560 -17.66 8.41 25.60
CA VAL A 560 -17.45 8.17 24.18
C VAL A 560 -16.40 7.09 23.90
N CYS A 561 -15.55 6.74 24.89
CA CYS A 561 -14.60 5.62 24.80
C CYS A 561 -15.28 4.30 24.41
N LYS A 562 -16.52 4.07 24.86
CA LYS A 562 -17.31 2.87 24.53
C LYS A 562 -17.49 2.68 23.00
N LYS A 563 -17.72 3.78 22.26
CA LYS A 563 -17.81 3.75 20.78
C LYS A 563 -16.50 3.23 20.19
N TYR A 564 -15.37 3.79 20.60
CA TYR A 564 -14.04 3.44 20.06
C TYR A 564 -13.63 2.02 20.43
N PHE A 565 -13.94 1.53 21.62
CA PHE A 565 -13.72 0.13 21.99
C PHE A 565 -14.56 -0.83 21.13
N LYS A 566 -15.82 -0.52 20.85
CA LYS A 566 -16.66 -1.31 19.93
C LYS A 566 -16.09 -1.32 18.53
N GLN A 567 -15.66 -0.16 18.02
CA GLN A 567 -15.04 -0.05 16.70
C GLN A 567 -13.74 -0.87 16.63
N ASN A 568 -12.87 -0.79 17.65
CA ASN A 568 -11.66 -1.61 17.73
C ASN A 568 -11.99 -3.10 17.66
N LEU A 569 -12.89 -3.59 18.52
CA LEU A 569 -13.26 -5.01 18.56
C LEU A 569 -13.82 -5.50 17.22
N ASN A 570 -14.68 -4.71 16.56
CA ASN A 570 -15.24 -5.06 15.27
C ASN A 570 -14.17 -5.13 14.17
N LEU A 571 -13.21 -4.20 14.14
CA LEU A 571 -12.11 -4.21 13.18
C LEU A 571 -11.15 -5.38 13.42
N LEU A 572 -10.80 -5.66 14.67
CA LEU A 572 -9.94 -6.82 15.01
C LEU A 572 -10.59 -8.14 14.55
N LYS A 573 -11.90 -8.27 14.76
CA LYS A 573 -12.66 -9.43 14.32
C LYS A 573 -12.75 -9.52 12.81
N LEU A 574 -13.11 -8.42 12.14
CA LEU A 574 -13.22 -8.32 10.69
C LEU A 574 -11.93 -8.77 9.99
N TYR A 575 -10.77 -8.31 10.48
CA TYR A 575 -9.46 -8.62 9.89
C TYR A 575 -8.76 -9.85 10.51
N LYS A 576 -9.49 -10.67 11.27
CA LYS A 576 -8.99 -11.94 11.85
C LYS A 576 -7.76 -11.76 12.75
N MET A 577 -7.74 -10.70 13.53
CA MET A 577 -6.71 -10.41 14.53
C MET A 577 -7.09 -11.09 15.87
N ASP A 578 -7.27 -12.41 15.85
CA ASP A 578 -7.91 -13.17 16.94
C ASP A 578 -7.19 -13.02 18.28
N ALA A 579 -5.86 -12.99 18.27
CA ALA A 579 -5.06 -12.83 19.48
C ALA A 579 -5.32 -11.47 20.15
N ASP A 580 -5.32 -10.39 19.37
CA ASP A 580 -5.57 -9.04 19.86
C ASP A 580 -7.03 -8.84 20.25
N TYR A 581 -7.95 -9.41 19.47
CA TYR A 581 -9.38 -9.42 19.81
C TYR A 581 -9.65 -10.04 21.18
N LYS A 582 -9.04 -11.20 21.47
CA LYS A 582 -9.21 -11.89 22.76
C LYS A 582 -8.68 -11.03 23.93
N VAL A 583 -7.52 -10.43 23.78
CA VAL A 583 -6.94 -9.55 24.80
C VAL A 583 -7.84 -8.35 25.05
N MET A 584 -8.27 -7.67 23.99
CA MET A 584 -9.09 -6.47 24.12
C MET A 584 -10.49 -6.78 24.64
N LYS A 585 -11.08 -7.90 24.21
CA LYS A 585 -12.39 -8.34 24.72
C LYS A 585 -12.34 -8.54 26.24
N ASN A 586 -11.33 -9.24 26.75
CA ASN A 586 -11.16 -9.42 28.19
C ASN A 586 -11.02 -8.07 28.91
N TYR A 587 -10.22 -7.16 28.36
CA TYR A 587 -10.00 -5.82 28.91
C TYR A 587 -11.32 -5.03 29.09
N VAL A 588 -12.17 -5.00 28.05
CA VAL A 588 -13.43 -4.23 28.08
C VAL A 588 -14.50 -4.91 28.93
N GLU A 589 -14.53 -6.27 28.99
CA GLU A 589 -15.44 -7.04 29.84
C GLU A 589 -15.12 -6.84 31.33
N GLU A 590 -13.86 -6.93 31.73
CA GLU A 590 -13.40 -6.73 33.12
C GLU A 590 -13.74 -5.31 33.63
N ARG A 591 -13.81 -4.31 32.76
CA ARG A 591 -14.10 -2.92 33.10
C ARG A 591 -15.54 -2.48 32.83
N ASN A 592 -16.39 -3.38 32.34
CA ASN A 592 -17.79 -3.08 31.95
C ASN A 592 -17.93 -1.91 30.94
N LEU A 593 -17.01 -1.83 29.97
CA LEU A 593 -16.93 -0.73 29.00
C LEU A 593 -17.87 -0.90 27.80
N LEU A 594 -18.59 -2.03 27.68
CA LEU A 594 -19.50 -2.29 26.57
C LEU A 594 -20.98 -2.14 26.92
N ASN A 595 -21.32 -2.00 28.21
CA ASN A 595 -22.67 -1.87 28.74
C ASN A 595 -23.16 -0.42 28.78
#